data_a1bb32ba5200974acbd4e93e347b8cb8
#
_entry.id   a1bb32ba5200974acbd4e93e347b8cb8
#
_cell.length_a   1.000
_cell.length_b   1.000
_cell.length_c   1.000
_cell.angle_alpha   90.00
_cell.angle_beta   90.00
_cell.angle_gamma   90.00
#
_symmetry.space_group_name_H-M   'P 1'
#
loop_
_entity.id
_entity.type
_entity.pdbx_description
1 polymer ?
#
loop_
_entity_poly.entity_id
_entity_poly.type
_entity_poly.pdbx_seq_one_letter_code
_entity_poly.pdbx_strand_id
1 'polypeptide(L)'
;MLTEKDYCDYDTCVALEELGYPRYCYDNGGELDKILRMVTLYNAQKWLREEKQIEVNATSDLISDHQWFWEHKSLTNMNSDVSYPYYKTYEEALLEGIKEAIKILKEEK
;
A
#
# COMPACT_ATOMS: atom_id res chain seq x y z
N MET A 1 17.99 1.49 6.85
CA MET A 1 17.32 0.58 7.78
C MET A 1 15.83 0.86 7.82
N LEU A 2 15.02 -0.16 7.74
CA LEU A 2 13.57 0.00 7.79
C LEU A 2 13.12 0.34 9.20
N THR A 3 12.11 1.19 9.28
CA THR A 3 11.50 1.57 10.55
C THR A 3 10.03 1.14 10.51
N GLU A 4 9.34 1.30 11.63
CA GLU A 4 7.94 0.97 11.73
C GLU A 4 7.10 1.66 10.65
N LYS A 5 7.49 2.87 10.26
CA LYS A 5 6.78 3.64 9.23
C LYS A 5 6.91 3.05 7.83
N ASP A 6 7.86 2.17 7.61
CA ASP A 6 8.08 1.55 6.31
C ASP A 6 7.20 0.33 6.08
N TYR A 7 6.36 -0.04 7.05
CA TYR A 7 5.50 -1.21 6.96
C TYR A 7 4.03 -0.82 6.87
N CYS A 8 3.25 -1.66 6.21
CA CYS A 8 1.81 -1.56 6.26
C CYS A 8 1.33 -1.87 7.67
N ASP A 9 0.20 -1.28 8.05
CA ASP A 9 -0.39 -1.64 9.33
C ASP A 9 -0.98 -3.05 9.25
N TYR A 10 -1.36 -3.59 10.41
CA TYR A 10 -1.84 -4.97 10.50
C TYR A 10 -3.06 -5.20 9.60
N ASP A 11 -4.03 -4.31 9.65
CA ASP A 11 -5.26 -4.47 8.88
C ASP A 11 -4.99 -4.45 7.37
N THR A 12 -4.05 -3.63 6.94
CA THR A 12 -3.65 -3.58 5.53
C THR A 12 -2.96 -4.87 5.11
N CYS A 13 -2.11 -5.42 5.98
CA CYS A 13 -1.45 -6.70 5.70
C CYS A 13 -2.47 -7.83 5.55
N VAL A 14 -3.47 -7.87 6.44
CA VAL A 14 -4.54 -8.87 6.35
C VAL A 14 -5.31 -8.71 5.04
N ALA A 15 -5.63 -7.47 4.67
CA ALA A 15 -6.36 -7.22 3.43
C ALA A 15 -5.55 -7.64 2.19
N LEU A 16 -4.24 -7.44 2.21
CA LEU A 16 -3.38 -7.90 1.11
C LEU A 16 -3.39 -9.41 1.00
N GLU A 17 -3.34 -10.12 2.14
CA GLU A 17 -3.44 -11.57 2.13
C GLU A 17 -4.76 -12.06 1.53
N GLU A 18 -5.84 -11.38 1.85
CA GLU A 18 -7.16 -11.71 1.30
C GLU A 18 -7.20 -11.56 -0.21
N LEU A 19 -6.37 -10.67 -0.76
CA LEU A 19 -6.26 -10.49 -2.20
C LEU A 19 -5.26 -11.45 -2.84
N GLY A 20 -4.55 -12.25 -2.05
CA GLY A 20 -3.63 -13.25 -2.57
C GLY A 20 -2.16 -12.99 -2.31
N TYR A 21 -1.82 -11.99 -1.50
CA TYR A 21 -0.42 -11.73 -1.17
C TYR A 21 0.20 -12.97 -0.51
N PRO A 22 1.39 -13.40 -0.93
CA PRO A 22 1.98 -14.64 -0.42
C PRO A 22 2.29 -14.59 1.07
N ARG A 23 2.17 -15.74 1.72
CA ARG A 23 2.29 -15.84 3.18
C ARG A 23 3.46 -16.70 3.65
N TYR A 24 4.43 -16.98 2.82
CA TYR A 24 5.49 -17.91 3.22
C TYR A 24 6.32 -17.42 4.40
N CYS A 25 6.36 -16.14 4.61
CA CYS A 25 7.14 -15.61 5.73
C CYS A 25 6.47 -15.86 7.07
N TYR A 26 5.25 -16.39 7.07
CA TYR A 26 4.48 -16.54 8.31
C TYR A 26 4.56 -17.93 8.91
N ASP A 27 5.29 -18.82 8.28
CA ASP A 27 5.29 -20.22 8.66
C ASP A 27 6.29 -20.56 9.75
N ASN A 28 6.68 -19.60 10.55
CA ASN A 28 7.70 -19.79 11.58
C ASN A 28 7.12 -19.98 12.98
N GLY A 29 5.81 -20.18 13.09
CA GLY A 29 5.17 -20.38 14.37
C GLY A 29 4.14 -19.33 14.67
N GLY A 30 3.05 -19.75 15.26
CA GLY A 30 1.87 -18.92 15.38
C GLY A 30 2.02 -17.64 16.17
N GLU A 31 2.88 -17.63 17.17
CA GLU A 31 3.03 -16.45 18.01
C GLU A 31 3.66 -15.28 17.29
N LEU A 32 4.43 -15.57 16.28
CA LEU A 32 5.15 -14.55 15.51
C LEU A 32 4.36 -14.08 14.30
N ASP A 33 3.18 -14.63 14.06
CA ASP A 33 2.39 -14.32 12.88
C ASP A 33 2.17 -12.84 12.67
N LYS A 34 1.84 -12.11 13.71
CA LYS A 34 1.60 -10.68 13.59
C LYS A 34 2.82 -9.92 13.13
N ILE A 35 3.98 -10.32 13.60
CA ILE A 35 5.23 -9.68 13.23
C ILE A 35 5.61 -10.09 11.80
N LEU A 36 5.49 -11.37 11.52
CA LEU A 36 5.87 -11.90 10.22
C LEU A 36 4.92 -11.49 9.10
N ARG A 37 3.72 -11.07 9.45
CA ARG A 37 2.76 -10.56 8.48
C ARG A 37 3.01 -9.12 8.09
N MET A 38 4.02 -8.50 8.64
CA MET A 38 4.32 -7.12 8.28
C MET A 38 4.90 -7.07 6.88
N VAL A 39 4.19 -6.38 6.01
CA VAL A 39 4.59 -6.18 4.63
C VAL A 39 5.09 -4.75 4.49
N THR A 40 6.25 -4.57 3.89
CA THR A 40 6.73 -3.21 3.66
C THR A 40 5.83 -2.51 2.65
N LEU A 41 5.74 -1.19 2.77
CA LEU A 41 4.99 -0.37 1.81
C LEU A 41 5.50 -0.60 0.40
N TYR A 42 6.81 -0.74 0.26
CA TYR A 42 7.45 -0.90 -1.04
C TYR A 42 7.14 -2.25 -1.69
N ASN A 43 7.10 -3.30 -0.89
CA ASN A 43 6.72 -4.62 -1.40
C ASN A 43 5.23 -4.67 -1.76
N ALA A 44 4.39 -4.04 -0.95
CA ALA A 44 2.96 -3.94 -1.26
C ALA A 44 2.74 -3.17 -2.56
N GLN A 45 3.43 -2.05 -2.72
CA GLN A 45 3.36 -1.24 -3.92
C GLN A 45 3.75 -2.04 -5.16
N LYS A 46 4.86 -2.76 -5.07
CA LYS A 46 5.36 -3.58 -6.16
C LYS A 46 4.38 -4.70 -6.51
N TRP A 47 3.87 -5.38 -5.50
CA TRP A 47 2.94 -6.49 -5.69
C TRP A 47 1.64 -6.03 -6.35
N LEU A 48 1.09 -4.90 -5.90
CA LEU A 48 -0.11 -4.34 -6.51
C LEU A 48 0.11 -4.00 -7.97
N ARG A 49 1.27 -3.44 -8.30
CA ARG A 49 1.59 -3.11 -9.68
C ARG A 49 1.74 -4.36 -10.55
N GLU A 50 2.45 -5.36 -10.04
CA GLU A 50 2.78 -6.55 -10.84
C GLU A 50 1.65 -7.57 -10.89
N GLU A 51 0.94 -7.77 -9.79
CA GLU A 51 -0.07 -8.82 -9.71
C GLU A 51 -1.49 -8.32 -9.90
N LYS A 52 -1.75 -7.07 -9.56
CA LYS A 52 -3.10 -6.50 -9.65
C LYS A 52 -3.21 -5.38 -10.69
N GLN A 53 -2.11 -5.04 -11.32
CA GLN A 53 -2.08 -4.04 -12.38
C GLN A 53 -2.56 -2.67 -11.94
N ILE A 54 -2.28 -2.32 -10.69
CA ILE A 54 -2.54 -0.99 -10.14
C ILE A 54 -1.24 -0.40 -9.64
N GLU A 55 -0.85 0.73 -10.19
CA GLU A 55 0.32 1.46 -9.75
C GLU A 55 -0.09 2.47 -8.69
N VAL A 56 0.55 2.42 -7.52
CA VAL A 56 0.31 3.34 -6.41
C VAL A 56 1.59 4.11 -6.15
N ASN A 57 1.49 5.42 -6.08
CA ASN A 57 2.65 6.27 -5.83
C ASN A 57 2.29 7.34 -4.81
N ALA A 58 3.33 7.91 -4.19
CA ALA A 58 3.20 9.08 -3.33
C ALA A 58 4.11 10.16 -3.87
N THR A 59 3.61 11.38 -3.91
CA THR A 59 4.32 12.51 -4.49
C THR A 59 4.21 13.71 -3.56
N SER A 60 5.26 14.51 -3.49
CA SER A 60 5.20 15.73 -2.70
C SER A 60 4.53 16.84 -3.51
N ASP A 61 3.74 17.65 -2.81
CA ASP A 61 3.17 18.85 -3.42
C ASP A 61 4.02 20.05 -3.05
N LEU A 62 4.74 20.57 -4.02
CA LEU A 62 5.66 21.68 -3.81
C LEU A 62 4.94 22.99 -3.50
N ILE A 63 3.65 23.06 -3.81
CA ILE A 63 2.87 24.28 -3.59
C ILE A 63 2.30 24.35 -2.18
N SER A 64 2.04 23.19 -1.57
CA SER A 64 1.38 23.10 -0.26
C SER A 64 2.32 22.69 0.86
N ASP A 65 3.37 23.48 1.08
CA ASP A 65 4.26 23.35 2.25
C ASP A 65 4.77 21.93 2.49
N HIS A 66 5.25 21.26 1.44
CA HIS A 66 5.87 19.94 1.54
C HIS A 66 4.90 18.85 2.00
N GLN A 67 3.63 18.99 1.73
CA GLN A 67 2.69 17.94 2.00
C GLN A 67 2.74 16.90 0.89
N TRP A 68 2.31 15.69 1.21
CA TRP A 68 2.35 14.58 0.27
C TRP A 68 0.94 14.15 -0.09
N PHE A 69 0.79 13.59 -1.28
CA PHE A 69 -0.46 12.99 -1.71
C PHE A 69 -0.18 11.66 -2.39
N TRP A 70 -1.19 10.78 -2.39
CA TRP A 70 -1.07 9.54 -3.13
C TRP A 70 -1.79 9.67 -4.46
N GLU A 71 -1.34 8.84 -5.40
CA GLU A 71 -2.05 8.66 -6.66
C GLU A 71 -2.03 7.19 -7.02
N HIS A 72 -3.06 6.71 -7.70
CA HIS A 72 -3.05 5.38 -8.25
C HIS A 72 -3.58 5.40 -9.67
N LYS A 73 -3.15 4.41 -10.44
CA LYS A 73 -3.43 4.33 -11.85
C LYS A 73 -3.62 2.86 -12.20
N SER A 74 -4.77 2.55 -12.81
CA SER A 74 -4.99 1.20 -13.32
C SER A 74 -4.20 1.02 -14.61
N LEU A 75 -3.45 -0.06 -14.69
CA LEU A 75 -2.65 -0.35 -15.87
C LEU A 75 -3.46 -1.08 -16.95
N THR A 76 -4.70 -1.45 -16.64
CA THR A 76 -5.56 -2.15 -17.59
C THR A 76 -6.57 -1.24 -18.28
N ASN A 77 -7.17 -0.31 -17.54
CA ASN A 77 -8.22 0.54 -18.08
C ASN A 77 -7.90 2.02 -18.08
N MET A 78 -6.67 2.37 -17.69
CA MET A 78 -6.16 3.74 -17.70
C MET A 78 -6.89 4.71 -16.75
N ASN A 79 -7.71 4.18 -15.85
CA ASN A 79 -8.33 5.02 -14.83
C ASN A 79 -7.28 5.43 -13.80
N SER A 80 -7.36 6.65 -13.33
CA SER A 80 -6.45 7.14 -12.31
C SER A 80 -7.20 7.99 -11.31
N ASP A 81 -6.62 8.15 -10.13
CA ASP A 81 -7.19 8.97 -9.07
C ASP A 81 -6.07 9.48 -8.19
N VAL A 82 -6.31 10.60 -7.53
CA VAL A 82 -5.34 11.21 -6.62
C VAL A 82 -6.05 11.71 -5.37
N SER A 83 -5.32 11.74 -4.26
CA SER A 83 -5.82 12.35 -3.04
C SER A 83 -5.47 13.83 -3.01
N TYR A 84 -6.07 14.56 -2.08
CA TYR A 84 -5.59 15.89 -1.75
C TYR A 84 -4.29 15.78 -0.95
N PRO A 85 -3.44 16.81 -0.95
CA PRO A 85 -2.17 16.77 -0.22
C PRO A 85 -2.39 16.99 1.27
N TYR A 86 -2.71 15.92 1.98
CA TYR A 86 -2.97 15.97 3.42
C TYR A 86 -1.87 15.37 4.27
N TYR A 87 -0.98 14.59 3.65
CA TYR A 87 -0.10 13.71 4.42
C TYR A 87 1.23 14.40 4.66
N LYS A 88 1.80 14.18 5.83
CA LYS A 88 3.05 14.84 6.21
C LYS A 88 4.29 14.13 5.70
N THR A 89 4.18 12.85 5.39
CA THR A 89 5.32 12.06 4.93
C THR A 89 4.95 11.23 3.72
N TYR A 90 5.99 10.83 2.99
CA TYR A 90 5.86 9.92 1.87
C TYR A 90 5.18 8.61 2.30
N GLU A 91 5.62 8.08 3.44
CA GLU A 91 5.12 6.79 3.92
C GLU A 91 3.64 6.84 4.28
N GLU A 92 3.20 7.92 4.90
CA GLU A 92 1.78 8.07 5.21
C GLU A 92 0.93 8.12 3.95
N ALA A 93 1.36 8.91 2.97
CA ALA A 93 0.63 9.03 1.71
C ALA A 93 0.61 7.69 0.98
N LEU A 94 1.74 7.00 0.93
CA LEU A 94 1.82 5.71 0.25
C LEU A 94 0.91 4.67 0.90
N LEU A 95 0.89 4.61 2.22
CA LEU A 95 0.04 3.67 2.94
C LEU A 95 -1.44 3.93 2.62
N GLU A 96 -1.86 5.18 2.64
CA GLU A 96 -3.26 5.49 2.34
C GLU A 96 -3.60 5.19 0.88
N GLY A 97 -2.66 5.42 -0.03
CA GLY A 97 -2.86 5.04 -1.43
C GLY A 97 -3.00 3.54 -1.60
N ILE A 98 -2.21 2.77 -0.86
CA ILE A 98 -2.31 1.30 -0.88
C ILE A 98 -3.68 0.86 -0.35
N LYS A 99 -4.15 1.46 0.74
CA LYS A 99 -5.47 1.14 1.29
C LYS A 99 -6.58 1.41 0.29
N GLU A 100 -6.49 2.52 -0.43
CA GLU A 100 -7.50 2.86 -1.44
C GLU A 100 -7.45 1.90 -2.62
N ALA A 101 -6.27 1.48 -3.04
CA ALA A 101 -6.14 0.49 -4.10
C ALA A 101 -6.77 -0.84 -3.69
N ILE A 102 -6.53 -1.27 -2.46
CA ILE A 102 -7.13 -2.49 -1.93
C ILE A 102 -8.64 -2.40 -1.92
N LYS A 103 -9.17 -1.27 -1.49
CA LYS A 103 -10.61 -1.03 -1.45
C LYS A 103 -11.23 -1.17 -2.84
N ILE A 104 -10.60 -0.57 -3.83
CA ILE A 104 -11.08 -0.64 -5.21
C ILE A 104 -11.08 -2.10 -5.68
N LEU A 105 -10.02 -2.84 -5.41
CA LEU A 105 -9.94 -4.24 -5.83
C LEU A 105 -11.00 -5.10 -5.18
N LYS A 106 -11.34 -4.83 -3.93
CA LYS A 106 -12.38 -5.58 -3.23
C LYS A 106 -13.78 -5.23 -3.76
N GLU A 107 -13.99 -4.01 -4.18
CA GLU A 107 -15.27 -3.57 -4.72
C GLU A 107 -15.55 -4.05 -6.13
N GLU A 108 -14.50 -4.40 -6.88
CA GLU A 108 -14.63 -4.87 -8.25
C GLU A 108 -15.08 -6.33 -8.38
N LYS A 109 -15.28 -7.01 -7.29
CA LYS A 109 -15.70 -8.42 -7.35
C LYS A 109 -17.21 -8.58 -7.47
#